data_a0061fd35e358af0ad576b7b413eff23
#
_entry.id   a0061fd35e358af0ad576b7b413eff23
#
_cell.length_a   1.000
_cell.length_b   1.000
_cell.length_c   1.000
_cell.angle_alpha   90.00
_cell.angle_beta   90.00
_cell.angle_gamma   90.00
#
_symmetry.space_group_name_H-M   'P 1'
#
loop_
_entity.id
_entity.type
_entity.pdbx_description
1 polymer ?
#
loop_
_entity_poly.entity_id
_entity_poly.type
_entity_poly.pdbx_seq_one_letter_code
_entity_poly.pdbx_strand_id
1 'polypeptide(L)'
;VDEQLTPWQRKRIELRWRRAFVRQELKARWSLRKVSKRGKRCIVLGSPVVDGSDMEVGDDFKVWSGHRTTLISGWGRLRFGDRVFVNVGTTIIAVEQIVVGDDVAFANDVFVMDSDSHGVEGRPHRQAPVSIGDGCWIGARAMILPGVTIGKRVLVAAGAVVTKDVPDDSLVAGNPARVVRQLSYPVGCRRAWHDEWCPCPKVAAVQEPVVEETA
;
A
#
# COMPACT_ATOMS: atom_id res chain seq x y z
N VAL A 1 19.06 24.46 -3.81
CA VAL A 1 18.19 25.20 -4.75
C VAL A 1 17.43 26.32 -4.04
N ASP A 2 17.39 26.36 -2.70
CA ASP A 2 16.57 27.33 -1.92
C ASP A 2 17.25 28.70 -1.67
N GLU A 3 18.52 28.85 -1.91
CA GLU A 3 19.25 30.09 -1.57
C GLU A 3 19.07 31.27 -2.53
N GLN A 4 18.50 31.05 -3.72
CA GLN A 4 18.38 32.10 -4.76
C GLN A 4 16.99 32.74 -4.89
N LEU A 5 16.02 32.36 -4.06
CA LEU A 5 14.66 32.90 -4.17
C LEU A 5 14.47 34.15 -3.28
N THR A 6 13.89 35.21 -3.87
CA THR A 6 13.49 36.42 -3.12
C THR A 6 12.37 36.10 -2.10
N PRO A 7 12.21 36.88 -1.01
CA PRO A 7 11.15 36.68 -0.05
C PRO A 7 9.74 36.65 -0.67
N TRP A 8 9.52 37.44 -1.73
CA TRP A 8 8.26 37.46 -2.46
C TRP A 8 8.03 36.16 -3.28
N GLN A 9 9.07 35.64 -3.93
CA GLN A 9 9.01 34.38 -4.66
C GLN A 9 8.71 33.20 -3.70
N ARG A 10 9.36 33.16 -2.54
CA ARG A 10 9.09 32.15 -1.49
C ARG A 10 7.64 32.21 -1.02
N LYS A 11 7.12 33.40 -0.72
CA LYS A 11 5.72 33.58 -0.29
C LYS A 11 4.72 33.18 -1.38
N ARG A 12 5.01 33.46 -2.64
CA ARG A 12 4.17 33.05 -3.79
C ARG A 12 4.15 31.54 -3.97
N ILE A 13 5.29 30.87 -3.80
CA ILE A 13 5.42 29.42 -3.84
C ILE A 13 4.61 28.81 -2.68
N GLU A 14 4.79 29.31 -1.48
CA GLU A 14 4.06 28.83 -0.30
C GLU A 14 2.53 28.96 -0.47
N LEU A 15 2.05 30.08 -0.98
CA LEU A 15 0.62 30.27 -1.26
C LEU A 15 0.10 29.31 -2.35
N ARG A 16 0.91 29.01 -3.36
CA ARG A 16 0.55 28.00 -4.39
C ARG A 16 0.44 26.62 -3.78
N TRP A 17 1.40 26.22 -2.92
CA TRP A 17 1.37 24.95 -2.22
C TRP A 17 0.18 24.83 -1.28
N ARG A 18 -0.12 25.87 -0.49
CA ARG A 18 -1.29 25.90 0.38
C ARG A 18 -2.60 25.75 -0.40
N ARG A 19 -2.75 26.45 -1.52
CA ARG A 19 -3.94 26.34 -2.39
C ARG A 19 -4.05 24.94 -3.03
N ALA A 20 -2.94 24.37 -3.49
CA ALA A 20 -2.90 23.02 -4.04
C ALA A 20 -3.29 21.99 -2.97
N PHE A 21 -2.76 22.13 -1.76
CA PHE A 21 -3.08 21.25 -0.63
C PHE A 21 -4.58 21.29 -0.27
N VAL A 22 -5.16 22.49 -0.14
CA VAL A 22 -6.60 22.66 0.15
C VAL A 22 -7.46 22.01 -0.94
N ARG A 23 -7.11 22.21 -2.22
CA ARG A 23 -7.83 21.57 -3.33
C ARG A 23 -7.73 20.04 -3.28
N GLN A 24 -6.57 19.49 -2.95
CA GLN A 24 -6.39 18.04 -2.81
C GLN A 24 -7.18 17.47 -1.65
N GLU A 25 -7.23 18.18 -0.51
CA GLU A 25 -8.02 17.75 0.63
C GLU A 25 -9.53 17.77 0.35
N LEU A 26 -10.02 18.81 -0.32
CA LEU A 26 -11.42 18.89 -0.75
C LEU A 26 -11.77 17.76 -1.74
N LYS A 27 -10.88 17.47 -2.66
CA LYS A 27 -11.03 16.35 -3.59
C LYS A 27 -11.02 15.01 -2.86
N ALA A 28 -10.11 14.84 -1.89
CA ALA A 28 -10.08 13.64 -1.05
C ALA A 28 -11.39 13.47 -0.27
N ARG A 29 -11.93 14.55 0.32
CA ARG A 29 -13.23 14.52 1.00
C ARG A 29 -14.35 14.05 0.09
N TRP A 30 -14.39 14.53 -1.14
CA TRP A 30 -15.41 14.14 -2.11
C TRP A 30 -15.22 12.70 -2.58
N SER A 31 -14.01 12.31 -2.94
CA SER A 31 -13.70 10.95 -3.42
C SER A 31 -13.92 9.88 -2.34
N LEU A 32 -13.60 10.21 -1.09
CA LEU A 32 -13.74 9.32 0.06
C LEU A 32 -15.06 9.55 0.85
N ARG A 33 -16.08 10.17 0.24
CA ARG A 33 -17.35 10.48 0.95
C ARG A 33 -18.15 9.25 1.36
N LYS A 34 -17.92 8.11 0.70
CA LYS A 34 -18.59 6.83 1.02
C LYS A 34 -17.87 6.02 2.09
N VAL A 35 -16.68 6.46 2.51
CA VAL A 35 -15.88 5.81 3.54
C VAL A 35 -16.50 6.09 4.91
N SER A 36 -16.73 5.05 5.71
CA SER A 36 -17.40 5.16 7.03
C SER A 36 -16.58 5.97 8.03
N LYS A 37 -15.24 5.88 7.97
CA LYS A 37 -14.34 6.69 8.78
C LYS A 37 -13.13 7.12 7.96
N ARG A 38 -12.82 8.41 7.98
CA ARG A 38 -11.71 8.99 7.25
C ARG A 38 -10.80 9.78 8.18
N GLY A 39 -9.51 9.46 8.14
CA GLY A 39 -8.46 10.19 8.83
C GLY A 39 -8.19 11.58 8.26
N LYS A 40 -7.19 12.24 8.78
CA LYS A 40 -6.74 13.58 8.39
C LYS A 40 -5.67 13.50 7.28
N ARG A 41 -5.47 14.61 6.58
CA ARG A 41 -4.42 14.79 5.56
C ARG A 41 -4.43 13.75 4.43
N CYS A 42 -5.62 13.22 4.11
CA CYS A 42 -5.78 12.29 2.99
C CYS A 42 -5.57 13.01 1.66
N ILE A 43 -4.88 12.35 0.71
CA ILE A 43 -4.61 12.87 -0.62
C ILE A 43 -5.15 11.88 -1.67
N VAL A 44 -5.97 12.37 -2.59
CA VAL A 44 -6.48 11.59 -3.72
C VAL A 44 -6.11 12.29 -5.03
N LEU A 45 -5.24 11.66 -5.81
CA LEU A 45 -4.91 12.08 -7.17
C LEU A 45 -5.64 11.18 -8.17
N GLY A 46 -6.25 11.78 -9.19
CA GLY A 46 -7.07 11.03 -10.15
C GLY A 46 -8.51 10.80 -9.64
N SER A 47 -9.16 9.75 -10.11
CA SER A 47 -10.55 9.44 -9.80
C SER A 47 -10.69 7.94 -9.50
N PRO A 48 -10.28 7.50 -8.29
CA PRO A 48 -10.44 6.10 -7.90
C PRO A 48 -11.93 5.75 -7.79
N VAL A 49 -12.25 4.50 -8.07
CA VAL A 49 -13.53 3.93 -7.67
C VAL A 49 -13.41 3.59 -6.19
N VAL A 50 -14.18 4.29 -5.37
CA VAL A 50 -14.27 4.02 -3.93
C VAL A 50 -15.71 3.73 -3.61
N ASP A 51 -16.01 2.50 -3.23
CA ASP A 51 -17.36 2.06 -2.91
C ASP A 51 -17.36 1.12 -1.71
N GLY A 52 -18.18 1.42 -0.73
CA GLY A 52 -18.34 0.56 0.43
C GLY A 52 -18.75 1.31 1.68
N SER A 53 -19.74 0.74 2.37
CA SER A 53 -20.30 1.30 3.59
C SER A 53 -19.49 0.98 4.84
N ASP A 54 -18.60 -0.02 4.80
CA ASP A 54 -17.74 -0.42 5.91
C ASP A 54 -16.25 -0.34 5.52
N MET A 55 -15.84 0.86 5.09
CA MET A 55 -14.45 1.18 4.78
C MET A 55 -13.93 2.25 5.73
N GLU A 56 -12.75 2.05 6.29
CA GLU A 56 -12.05 3.07 7.08
C GLU A 56 -10.66 3.32 6.51
N VAL A 57 -10.23 4.57 6.53
CA VAL A 57 -8.87 4.98 6.16
C VAL A 57 -8.28 5.83 7.27
N GLY A 58 -7.02 5.58 7.61
CA GLY A 58 -6.26 6.30 8.62
C GLY A 58 -5.77 7.68 8.18
N ASP A 59 -4.92 8.27 8.99
CA ASP A 59 -4.27 9.55 8.72
C ASP A 59 -3.23 9.41 7.61
N ASP A 60 -3.03 10.49 6.84
CA ASP A 60 -2.06 10.54 5.73
C ASP A 60 -2.26 9.46 4.65
N PHE A 61 -3.50 8.97 4.49
CA PHE A 61 -3.84 8.02 3.43
C PHE A 61 -3.71 8.68 2.05
N LYS A 62 -2.97 8.04 1.14
CA LYS A 62 -2.70 8.56 -0.19
C LYS A 62 -3.14 7.56 -1.26
N VAL A 63 -3.92 8.03 -2.23
CA VAL A 63 -4.30 7.25 -3.41
C VAL A 63 -3.90 8.00 -4.67
N TRP A 64 -3.12 7.35 -5.52
CA TRP A 64 -2.88 7.79 -6.89
C TRP A 64 -3.71 6.91 -7.83
N SER A 65 -4.65 7.55 -8.50
CA SER A 65 -5.51 6.87 -9.44
C SER A 65 -5.33 7.47 -10.83
N GLY A 66 -4.80 6.66 -11.74
CA GLY A 66 -4.96 6.92 -13.17
C GLY A 66 -6.40 6.58 -13.58
N HIS A 67 -6.59 5.47 -14.28
CA HIS A 67 -7.91 5.10 -14.78
C HIS A 67 -8.53 3.87 -14.11
N ARG A 68 -7.89 3.20 -13.13
CA ARG A 68 -8.33 1.87 -12.67
C ARG A 68 -8.11 1.55 -11.19
N THR A 69 -7.75 2.50 -10.34
CA THR A 69 -7.63 2.18 -8.92
C THR A 69 -9.00 1.98 -8.31
N THR A 70 -9.22 0.81 -7.70
CA THR A 70 -10.51 0.36 -7.20
C THR A 70 -10.38 -0.08 -5.75
N LEU A 71 -11.14 0.54 -4.85
CA LEU A 71 -11.23 0.20 -3.43
C LEU A 71 -12.68 -0.08 -3.12
N ILE A 72 -13.03 -1.33 -2.86
CA ILE A 72 -14.41 -1.75 -2.61
C ILE A 72 -14.45 -2.55 -1.32
N SER A 73 -15.30 -2.16 -0.37
CA SER A 73 -15.59 -2.99 0.79
C SER A 73 -16.76 -3.97 0.55
N GLY A 74 -17.39 -3.92 -0.60
CA GLY A 74 -18.47 -4.83 -0.98
C GLY A 74 -19.49 -5.02 0.16
N TRP A 75 -19.63 -6.28 0.63
CA TRP A 75 -20.38 -6.63 1.84
C TRP A 75 -19.46 -6.82 3.05
N GLY A 76 -18.14 -6.72 2.86
CA GLY A 76 -17.12 -6.93 3.88
C GLY A 76 -16.59 -5.63 4.46
N ARG A 77 -15.56 -5.79 5.26
CA ARG A 77 -14.88 -4.72 5.97
C ARG A 77 -13.51 -4.44 5.35
N LEU A 78 -13.24 -3.19 5.00
CA LEU A 78 -11.93 -2.75 4.48
C LEU A 78 -11.33 -1.68 5.39
N ARG A 79 -10.16 -1.96 5.97
CA ARG A 79 -9.47 -1.07 6.89
C ARG A 79 -8.08 -0.76 6.39
N PHE A 80 -7.72 0.52 6.40
CA PHE A 80 -6.37 1.01 6.16
C PHE A 80 -5.88 1.78 7.38
N GLY A 81 -4.70 1.46 7.85
CA GLY A 81 -3.99 2.20 8.88
C GLY A 81 -3.52 3.57 8.40
N ASP A 82 -2.61 4.17 9.16
CA ASP A 82 -2.03 5.46 8.86
C ASP A 82 -0.92 5.38 7.81
N ARG A 83 -0.72 6.46 7.04
CA ARG A 83 0.38 6.59 6.07
C ARG A 83 0.40 5.50 4.99
N VAL A 84 -0.76 4.97 4.66
CA VAL A 84 -0.89 3.98 3.58
C VAL A 84 -0.89 4.69 2.23
N PHE A 85 -0.12 4.14 1.28
CA PHE A 85 -0.04 4.62 -0.09
C PHE A 85 -0.55 3.56 -1.07
N VAL A 86 -1.54 3.93 -1.88
CA VAL A 86 -2.12 3.08 -2.93
C VAL A 86 -1.83 3.70 -4.29
N ASN A 87 -1.07 3.01 -5.13
CA ASN A 87 -0.68 3.49 -6.45
C ASN A 87 -1.68 3.08 -7.54
N VAL A 88 -1.44 3.62 -8.75
CA VAL A 88 -2.29 3.48 -9.94
C VAL A 88 -2.59 2.01 -10.28
N GLY A 89 -3.83 1.73 -10.64
CA GLY A 89 -4.28 0.41 -11.11
C GLY A 89 -4.52 -0.61 -9.98
N THR A 90 -4.14 -0.30 -8.75
CA THR A 90 -4.35 -1.21 -7.62
C THR A 90 -5.83 -1.44 -7.37
N THR A 91 -6.19 -2.72 -7.19
CA THR A 91 -7.55 -3.16 -6.89
C THR A 91 -7.57 -3.91 -5.57
N ILE A 92 -8.38 -3.43 -4.63
CA ILE A 92 -8.58 -4.06 -3.32
C ILE A 92 -10.07 -4.24 -3.10
N ILE A 93 -10.51 -5.49 -2.96
CA ILE A 93 -11.93 -5.86 -2.84
C ILE A 93 -12.11 -6.74 -1.60
N ALA A 94 -12.86 -6.24 -0.62
CA ALA A 94 -13.22 -6.97 0.58
C ALA A 94 -14.67 -7.47 0.50
N VAL A 95 -14.84 -8.78 0.58
CA VAL A 95 -16.14 -9.46 0.69
C VAL A 95 -16.40 -9.88 2.12
N GLU A 96 -15.37 -10.21 2.88
CA GLU A 96 -15.39 -10.54 4.31
C GLU A 96 -14.63 -9.50 5.12
N GLN A 97 -13.30 -9.51 5.02
CA GLN A 97 -12.45 -8.54 5.72
C GLN A 97 -11.05 -8.44 5.12
N ILE A 98 -10.64 -7.22 4.81
CA ILE A 98 -9.24 -6.91 4.51
C ILE A 98 -8.75 -5.83 5.49
N VAL A 99 -7.65 -6.12 6.18
CA VAL A 99 -7.01 -5.18 7.12
C VAL A 99 -5.59 -4.89 6.66
N VAL A 100 -5.28 -3.62 6.49
CA VAL A 100 -3.96 -3.11 6.12
C VAL A 100 -3.44 -2.25 7.26
N GLY A 101 -2.26 -2.57 7.76
CA GLY A 101 -1.58 -1.84 8.82
C GLY A 101 -1.07 -0.46 8.41
N ASP A 102 -0.26 0.11 9.28
CA ASP A 102 0.37 1.42 9.09
C ASP A 102 1.57 1.34 8.14
N ASP A 103 1.90 2.46 7.50
CA ASP A 103 3.12 2.59 6.68
C ASP A 103 3.21 1.58 5.51
N VAL A 104 2.09 1.12 4.97
CA VAL A 104 2.04 0.16 3.86
C VAL A 104 2.01 0.89 2.52
N ALA A 105 2.82 0.41 1.57
CA ALA A 105 2.82 0.91 0.20
C ALA A 105 2.43 -0.17 -0.80
N PHE A 106 1.42 0.13 -1.62
CA PHE A 106 1.04 -0.67 -2.79
C PHE A 106 1.59 0.00 -4.03
N ALA A 107 2.40 -0.73 -4.80
CA ALA A 107 2.87 -0.29 -6.11
C ALA A 107 1.74 -0.39 -7.16
N ASN A 108 2.08 -0.19 -8.44
CA ASN A 108 1.11 -0.21 -9.52
C ASN A 108 0.49 -1.60 -9.74
N ASP A 109 -0.81 -1.60 -10.08
CA ASP A 109 -1.54 -2.79 -10.53
C ASP A 109 -1.55 -3.96 -9.52
N VAL A 110 -1.43 -3.68 -8.24
CA VAL A 110 -1.56 -4.70 -7.19
C VAL A 110 -3.01 -5.16 -7.10
N PHE A 111 -3.21 -6.46 -6.83
CA PHE A 111 -4.53 -7.06 -6.65
C PHE A 111 -4.64 -7.74 -5.29
N VAL A 112 -5.62 -7.35 -4.47
CA VAL A 112 -5.90 -7.95 -3.16
C VAL A 112 -7.37 -8.30 -3.08
N MET A 113 -7.69 -9.56 -2.77
CA MET A 113 -9.05 -10.00 -2.52
C MET A 113 -9.10 -11.10 -1.45
N ASP A 114 -10.21 -11.15 -0.74
CA ASP A 114 -10.47 -12.12 0.33
C ASP A 114 -11.53 -13.16 -0.07
N SER A 115 -11.89 -13.23 -1.36
CA SER A 115 -12.84 -14.21 -1.90
C SER A 115 -12.51 -14.57 -3.34
N ASP A 116 -12.59 -15.86 -3.67
CA ASP A 116 -12.46 -16.37 -5.04
C ASP A 116 -13.73 -16.12 -5.88
N SER A 117 -14.81 -15.66 -5.26
CA SER A 117 -16.12 -15.35 -5.85
C SER A 117 -16.86 -16.57 -6.45
N HIS A 118 -16.17 -17.62 -6.83
CA HIS A 118 -16.73 -18.81 -7.46
C HIS A 118 -16.16 -20.09 -6.86
N GLY A 119 -17.05 -21.07 -6.66
CA GLY A 119 -16.63 -22.42 -6.28
C GLY A 119 -16.11 -23.22 -7.49
N VAL A 120 -15.31 -24.23 -7.22
CA VAL A 120 -14.72 -25.11 -8.24
C VAL A 120 -14.98 -26.57 -7.85
N GLU A 121 -15.31 -27.42 -8.85
CA GLU A 121 -15.55 -28.85 -8.66
C GLU A 121 -16.65 -29.16 -7.61
N GLY A 122 -17.71 -28.35 -7.55
CA GLY A 122 -18.78 -28.51 -6.56
C GLY A 122 -18.42 -28.08 -5.14
N ARG A 123 -17.21 -27.59 -4.91
CA ARG A 123 -16.80 -26.99 -3.62
C ARG A 123 -17.21 -25.52 -3.56
N PRO A 124 -17.59 -25.01 -2.37
CA PRO A 124 -17.87 -23.58 -2.22
C PRO A 124 -16.61 -22.75 -2.55
N HIS A 125 -16.85 -21.50 -2.96
CA HIS A 125 -15.74 -20.54 -3.12
C HIS A 125 -14.99 -20.35 -1.80
N ARG A 126 -13.69 -20.12 -1.91
CA ARG A 126 -12.88 -19.75 -0.76
C ARG A 126 -13.14 -18.28 -0.42
N GLN A 127 -13.52 -18.04 0.81
CA GLN A 127 -13.64 -16.72 1.39
C GLN A 127 -12.98 -16.75 2.76
N ALA A 128 -11.98 -15.90 2.95
CA ALA A 128 -11.23 -15.85 4.20
C ALA A 128 -10.50 -14.50 4.32
N PRO A 129 -10.45 -13.90 5.51
CA PRO A 129 -9.86 -12.59 5.73
C PRO A 129 -8.41 -12.49 5.24
N VAL A 130 -8.04 -11.30 4.76
CA VAL A 130 -6.65 -10.96 4.42
C VAL A 130 -6.15 -9.91 5.41
N SER A 131 -4.92 -10.11 5.91
CA SER A 131 -4.24 -9.16 6.79
C SER A 131 -2.86 -8.81 6.23
N ILE A 132 -2.52 -7.51 6.21
CA ILE A 132 -1.21 -7.01 5.80
C ILE A 132 -0.67 -6.18 6.96
N GLY A 133 0.45 -6.61 7.54
CA GLY A 133 1.11 -5.96 8.67
C GLY A 133 1.75 -4.62 8.32
N ASP A 134 2.21 -3.92 9.36
CA ASP A 134 2.78 -2.59 9.25
C ASP A 134 4.07 -2.58 8.42
N GLY A 135 4.31 -1.49 7.71
CA GLY A 135 5.56 -1.22 7.02
C GLY A 135 5.82 -2.05 5.77
N CYS A 136 4.84 -2.77 5.25
CA CYS A 136 4.99 -3.61 4.07
C CYS A 136 5.11 -2.82 2.77
N TRP A 137 5.85 -3.37 1.82
CA TRP A 137 5.84 -2.93 0.43
C TRP A 137 5.36 -4.05 -0.49
N ILE A 138 4.23 -3.81 -1.14
CA ILE A 138 3.63 -4.74 -2.09
C ILE A 138 4.03 -4.28 -3.49
N GLY A 139 4.89 -5.05 -4.14
CA GLY A 139 5.47 -4.78 -5.46
C GLY A 139 4.43 -4.77 -6.58
N ALA A 140 4.77 -4.13 -7.69
CA ALA A 140 3.87 -3.96 -8.83
C ALA A 140 3.35 -5.31 -9.36
N ARG A 141 2.05 -5.35 -9.67
CA ARG A 141 1.36 -6.54 -10.18
C ARG A 141 1.40 -7.76 -9.24
N ALA A 142 1.72 -7.57 -7.97
CA ALA A 142 1.58 -8.65 -6.99
C ALA A 142 0.10 -8.93 -6.73
N MET A 143 -0.20 -10.19 -6.39
CA MET A 143 -1.53 -10.66 -6.02
C MET A 143 -1.50 -11.25 -4.62
N ILE A 144 -2.44 -10.84 -3.77
CA ILE A 144 -2.64 -11.40 -2.43
C ILE A 144 -3.98 -12.12 -2.42
N LEU A 145 -3.95 -13.44 -2.18
CA LEU A 145 -5.12 -14.30 -2.27
C LEU A 145 -5.87 -14.45 -0.93
N PRO A 146 -7.11 -14.97 -0.96
CA PRO A 146 -7.94 -15.13 0.24
C PRO A 146 -7.25 -15.89 1.36
N GLY A 147 -7.42 -15.42 2.59
CA GLY A 147 -6.92 -16.04 3.82
C GLY A 147 -5.43 -15.85 4.09
N VAL A 148 -4.75 -14.97 3.36
CA VAL A 148 -3.32 -14.70 3.56
C VAL A 148 -3.11 -13.67 4.66
N THR A 149 -2.21 -13.98 5.59
CA THR A 149 -1.64 -13.05 6.55
C THR A 149 -0.20 -12.70 6.14
N ILE A 150 0.04 -11.42 5.85
CA ILE A 150 1.39 -10.89 5.63
C ILE A 150 1.83 -10.21 6.91
N GLY A 151 2.97 -10.62 7.44
CA GLY A 151 3.60 -10.06 8.64
C GLY A 151 4.09 -8.63 8.43
N LYS A 152 4.82 -8.09 9.39
CA LYS A 152 5.33 -6.71 9.37
C LYS A 152 6.59 -6.60 8.52
N ARG A 153 6.80 -5.42 7.92
CA ARG A 153 8.01 -5.07 7.15
C ARG A 153 8.34 -6.10 6.07
N VAL A 154 7.32 -6.68 5.46
CA VAL A 154 7.47 -7.63 4.37
C VAL A 154 7.61 -6.87 3.04
N LEU A 155 8.51 -7.35 2.19
CA LEU A 155 8.62 -6.94 0.80
C LEU A 155 8.08 -8.06 -0.08
N VAL A 156 6.98 -7.80 -0.76
CA VAL A 156 6.44 -8.67 -1.80
C VAL A 156 6.98 -8.21 -3.14
N ALA A 157 7.74 -9.05 -3.83
CA ALA A 157 8.33 -8.72 -5.12
C ALA A 157 7.26 -8.48 -6.20
N ALA A 158 7.61 -7.72 -7.24
CA ALA A 158 6.72 -7.49 -8.37
C ALA A 158 6.30 -8.80 -9.04
N GLY A 159 5.02 -8.90 -9.40
CA GLY A 159 4.44 -10.08 -10.04
C GLY A 159 4.29 -11.33 -9.15
N ALA A 160 4.59 -11.23 -7.86
CA ALA A 160 4.43 -12.35 -6.94
C ALA A 160 2.96 -12.67 -6.68
N VAL A 161 2.62 -13.96 -6.56
CA VAL A 161 1.29 -14.44 -6.18
C VAL A 161 1.37 -15.08 -4.80
N VAL A 162 0.92 -14.35 -3.78
CA VAL A 162 0.98 -14.77 -2.40
C VAL A 162 -0.23 -15.64 -2.07
N THR A 163 0.02 -16.91 -1.79
CA THR A 163 -1.01 -17.95 -1.55
C THR A 163 -0.96 -18.53 -0.14
N LYS A 164 0.02 -18.12 0.66
CA LYS A 164 0.25 -18.58 2.04
C LYS A 164 0.74 -17.43 2.88
N ASP A 165 0.62 -17.57 4.19
CA ASP A 165 1.11 -16.61 5.15
C ASP A 165 2.62 -16.33 4.99
N VAL A 166 2.98 -15.09 5.25
CA VAL A 166 4.34 -14.58 5.14
C VAL A 166 4.80 -14.06 6.49
N PRO A 167 5.90 -14.58 7.05
CA PRO A 167 6.41 -14.10 8.33
C PRO A 167 6.98 -12.67 8.23
N ASP A 168 7.10 -12.01 9.38
CA ASP A 168 7.71 -10.69 9.50
C ASP A 168 9.09 -10.65 8.83
N ASP A 169 9.51 -9.46 8.43
CA ASP A 169 10.86 -9.17 7.93
C ASP A 169 11.30 -10.05 6.76
N SER A 170 10.39 -10.39 5.86
CA SER A 170 10.64 -11.30 4.74
C SER A 170 10.59 -10.62 3.38
N LEU A 171 11.46 -11.08 2.47
CA LEU A 171 11.30 -10.89 1.03
C LEU A 171 10.66 -12.13 0.44
N VAL A 172 9.51 -11.96 -0.23
CA VAL A 172 8.84 -13.04 -0.95
C VAL A 172 8.73 -12.73 -2.43
N ALA A 173 8.89 -13.77 -3.27
CA ALA A 173 8.82 -13.64 -4.72
C ALA A 173 8.29 -14.92 -5.37
N GLY A 174 7.84 -14.81 -6.63
CA GLY A 174 7.44 -15.92 -7.49
C GLY A 174 5.93 -16.17 -7.54
N ASN A 175 5.53 -17.14 -8.34
CA ASN A 175 4.15 -17.63 -8.47
C ASN A 175 4.17 -19.17 -8.43
N PRO A 176 3.70 -19.80 -7.33
CA PRO A 176 3.31 -19.18 -6.07
C PRO A 176 4.51 -18.58 -5.33
N ALA A 177 4.28 -17.49 -4.57
CA ALA A 177 5.34 -16.80 -3.84
C ALA A 177 5.97 -17.69 -2.76
N ARG A 178 7.29 -17.54 -2.59
CA ARG A 178 8.07 -18.19 -1.53
C ARG A 178 8.95 -17.18 -0.84
N VAL A 179 9.29 -17.42 0.42
CA VAL A 179 10.30 -16.63 1.13
C VAL A 179 11.65 -16.82 0.45
N VAL A 180 12.21 -15.74 -0.09
CA VAL A 180 13.53 -15.73 -0.74
C VAL A 180 14.62 -15.54 0.29
N ARG A 181 14.41 -14.60 1.23
CA ARG A 181 15.32 -14.34 2.34
C ARG A 181 14.64 -13.55 3.44
N GLN A 182 15.25 -13.56 4.61
CA GLN A 182 14.91 -12.64 5.69
C GLN A 182 15.56 -11.27 5.42
N LEU A 183 14.85 -10.22 5.80
CA LEU A 183 15.31 -8.83 5.72
C LEU A 183 15.82 -8.40 7.07
N SER A 184 16.88 -7.59 7.08
CA SER A 184 17.40 -6.99 8.29
C SER A 184 17.24 -5.48 8.21
N TYR A 185 16.62 -4.90 9.23
CA TYR A 185 16.36 -3.46 9.29
C TYR A 185 17.12 -2.82 10.46
N PRO A 186 17.60 -1.57 10.29
CA PRO A 186 18.13 -0.79 11.41
C PRO A 186 17.12 -0.66 12.54
N VAL A 187 17.62 -0.54 13.77
CA VAL A 187 16.76 -0.30 14.94
C VAL A 187 15.90 0.95 14.72
N GLY A 188 14.60 0.83 14.94
CA GLY A 188 13.64 1.91 14.74
C GLY A 188 13.09 2.04 13.30
N CYS A 189 13.55 1.22 12.36
CA CYS A 189 12.99 1.19 11.01
C CYS A 189 11.60 0.55 11.04
N ARG A 190 10.61 1.26 10.50
CA ARG A 190 9.20 0.82 10.49
C ARG A 190 8.76 0.22 9.17
N ARG A 191 9.56 0.36 8.09
CA ARG A 191 9.13 0.07 6.72
C ARG A 191 10.10 -0.85 6.00
N ALA A 192 9.56 -1.71 5.13
CA ALA A 192 10.33 -2.49 4.18
C ALA A 192 10.90 -1.64 3.02
N TRP A 193 10.48 -0.39 2.89
CA TRP A 193 10.86 0.53 1.82
C TRP A 193 11.28 1.88 2.38
N HIS A 194 12.21 2.52 1.68
CA HIS A 194 12.71 3.84 2.03
C HIS A 194 12.43 4.82 0.92
N ASP A 195 11.93 5.99 1.28
CA ASP A 195 11.94 7.18 0.45
C ASP A 195 12.89 8.20 1.08
N GLU A 196 13.12 9.31 0.38
CA GLU A 196 13.95 10.41 0.89
C GLU A 196 13.42 11.04 2.20
N TRP A 197 12.19 10.74 2.57
CA TRP A 197 11.49 11.22 3.77
C TRP A 197 11.44 10.20 4.90
N CYS A 198 12.04 9.00 4.70
CA CYS A 198 12.08 7.99 5.74
C CYS A 198 12.99 8.43 6.89
N PRO A 199 12.51 8.51 8.13
CA PRO A 199 13.32 8.86 9.28
C PRO A 199 14.31 7.77 9.70
N CYS A 200 14.32 6.65 9.01
CA CYS A 200 15.24 5.54 9.30
C CYS A 200 16.68 5.97 9.05
N PRO A 201 17.63 5.55 9.91
CA PRO A 201 19.06 5.80 9.67
C PRO A 201 19.43 5.26 8.27
N LYS A 202 20.04 6.11 7.45
CA LYS A 202 20.59 5.65 6.17
C LYS A 202 21.65 4.59 6.48
N VAL A 203 21.39 3.35 6.11
CA VAL A 203 22.40 2.29 6.19
C VAL A 203 23.50 2.68 5.22
N ALA A 204 24.75 2.77 5.71
CA ALA A 204 25.91 2.82 4.83
C ALA A 204 25.79 1.65 3.85
N ALA A 205 26.01 1.92 2.56
CA ALA A 205 25.78 0.97 1.49
C ALA A 205 26.20 -0.45 1.90
N VAL A 206 25.21 -1.34 1.98
CA VAL A 206 25.48 -2.76 2.17
C VAL A 206 26.27 -3.17 0.95
N GLN A 207 27.53 -3.59 1.13
CA GLN A 207 28.29 -4.22 0.06
C GLN A 207 27.49 -5.43 -0.39
N GLU A 208 26.99 -5.40 -1.63
CA GLU A 208 26.32 -6.54 -2.21
C GLU A 208 27.27 -7.74 -2.15
N PRO A 209 26.82 -8.91 -1.66
CA PRO A 209 27.61 -10.11 -1.80
C PRO A 209 27.86 -10.31 -3.30
N VAL A 210 29.13 -10.40 -3.67
CA VAL A 210 29.56 -10.79 -5.03
C VAL A 210 28.90 -12.13 -5.32
N VAL A 211 27.91 -12.16 -6.20
CA VAL A 211 27.35 -13.38 -6.73
C VAL A 211 28.43 -13.94 -7.65
N GLU A 212 29.22 -14.91 -7.19
CA GLU A 212 30.05 -15.71 -8.08
C GLU A 212 29.11 -16.46 -9.03
N GLU A 213 29.07 -16.02 -10.29
CA GLU A 213 28.49 -16.80 -11.37
C GLU A 213 29.30 -18.09 -11.49
N THR A 214 28.79 -19.16 -10.92
CA THR A 214 29.29 -20.51 -11.26
C THR A 214 28.79 -20.83 -12.68
N ALA A 215 29.74 -20.85 -13.61
CA ALA A 215 29.60 -21.26 -14.99
C ALA A 215 29.15 -22.73 -15.11
#